data_df169178f0e0c25a3a2f0f438711cd03
#
_entry.id   df169178f0e0c25a3a2f0f438711cd03
#
_cell.length_a   1.000
_cell.length_b   1.000
_cell.length_c   1.000
_cell.angle_alpha   90.00
_cell.angle_beta   90.00
_cell.angle_gamma   90.00
#
_symmetry.space_group_name_H-M   'P 1'
#
loop_
_entity.id
_entity.type
_entity.pdbx_description
1 polymer ?
#
loop_
_entity_poly.entity_id
_entity_poly.type
_entity_poly.pdbx_seq_one_letter_code
_entity_poly.pdbx_strand_id
1 'polypeptide(L)'
;MNEGLSPREHDEMRDLVLAGTQRVKPAGRHRVPIVAGAIALVMVGGVTGGALTTAALLSSDRPTPVSTPSVTTPTPEPSPTPTSPSPAPTSQESEPAPSPAAVPAFGGDCGATLTDEEVDGLRGLGMIRSDYRWRTGANDVLGGIDCVWVSEEAYLTATVHLFAYPESVVPADVRDAVAAGCVDSGNGPAVECVTSGTVDGTWLLVRAYGPTDQVSASGVDALYAAAAARLGEHPRATPATRTDQWWSQPDCAALAARIDPGVYGYERVAQLEPTTSDPGARPEAIVSLARAAFSCELHFTSGSGDISTGEVVRIDVVPGGALTFPTATAAEEARTVTVSGAQAVIVPGLDRYEGSGHVIVATDGVNMLMVTPDVVRETADALPLTQVVFASMSP
;
A
#
# COMPACT_ATOMS: atom_id res chain seq x y z
N MET A 1 -0.47 40.11 -20.16
CA MET A 1 0.65 40.23 -21.13
C MET A 1 1.59 39.07 -20.79
N ASN A 2 1.50 38.01 -21.56
CA ASN A 2 2.43 36.88 -21.42
C ASN A 2 3.67 37.18 -22.22
N GLU A 3 4.71 37.65 -21.57
CA GLU A 3 6.05 37.72 -22.17
C GLU A 3 6.62 36.29 -22.20
N GLY A 4 6.41 35.61 -23.31
CA GLY A 4 7.11 34.35 -23.57
C GLY A 4 8.61 34.62 -23.68
N LEU A 5 9.41 33.67 -23.16
CA LEU A 5 10.88 33.70 -23.22
C LEU A 5 11.34 33.99 -24.68
N SER A 6 12.29 34.90 -24.82
CA SER A 6 12.89 35.15 -26.13
C SER A 6 13.66 33.90 -26.61
N PRO A 7 13.86 33.74 -27.94
CA PRO A 7 14.62 32.59 -28.47
C PRO A 7 16.02 32.46 -27.86
N ARG A 8 16.64 33.56 -27.48
CA ARG A 8 17.96 33.61 -26.84
C ARG A 8 17.93 33.08 -25.40
N GLU A 9 16.88 33.43 -24.63
CA GLU A 9 16.71 32.93 -23.27
C GLU A 9 16.38 31.42 -23.27
N HIS A 10 15.69 30.97 -24.31
CA HIS A 10 15.42 29.56 -24.51
C HIS A 10 16.71 28.76 -24.80
N ASP A 11 17.61 29.30 -25.63
CA ASP A 11 18.88 28.64 -25.94
C ASP A 11 19.84 28.69 -24.72
N GLU A 12 19.88 29.78 -23.95
CA GLU A 12 20.66 29.87 -22.72
C GLU A 12 20.16 28.87 -21.65
N MET A 13 18.87 28.69 -21.49
CA MET A 13 18.31 27.73 -20.55
C MET A 13 18.60 26.28 -20.97
N ARG A 14 18.50 25.98 -22.27
CA ARG A 14 18.85 24.68 -22.83
C ARG A 14 20.32 24.33 -22.60
N ASP A 15 21.22 25.28 -22.81
CA ASP A 15 22.66 25.10 -22.59
C ASP A 15 23.00 24.91 -21.11
N LEU A 16 22.27 25.55 -20.20
CA LEU A 16 22.39 25.34 -18.75
C LEU A 16 21.96 23.92 -18.33
N VAL A 17 20.86 23.44 -18.88
CA VAL A 17 20.38 22.07 -18.62
C VAL A 17 21.37 21.03 -19.16
N LEU A 18 21.88 21.23 -20.38
CA LEU A 18 22.87 20.32 -20.97
C LEU A 18 24.20 20.33 -20.20
N ALA A 19 24.65 21.49 -19.70
CA ALA A 19 25.85 21.59 -18.87
C ALA A 19 25.67 20.95 -17.50
N GLY A 20 24.45 20.99 -16.95
CA GLY A 20 24.09 20.28 -15.69
C GLY A 20 24.17 18.77 -15.82
N THR A 21 23.64 18.21 -16.90
CA THR A 21 23.68 16.75 -17.15
C THR A 21 25.07 16.20 -17.39
N GLN A 22 26.01 17.01 -17.92
CA GLN A 22 27.41 16.62 -18.12
C GLN A 22 28.25 16.62 -16.83
N ARG A 23 27.79 17.27 -15.76
CA ARG A 23 28.46 17.30 -14.45
C ARG A 23 28.13 16.17 -13.53
N VAL A 24 27.11 15.37 -13.84
CA VAL A 24 26.76 14.17 -13.07
C VAL A 24 27.77 13.09 -13.45
N LYS A 25 28.84 12.94 -12.65
CA LYS A 25 29.75 11.79 -12.76
C LYS A 25 28.95 10.56 -12.31
N PRO A 26 28.82 9.51 -13.17
CA PRO A 26 28.22 8.28 -12.72
C PRO A 26 29.07 7.70 -11.57
N ALA A 27 28.44 7.45 -10.43
CA ALA A 27 29.06 6.74 -9.32
C ALA A 27 29.58 5.39 -9.84
N GLY A 28 30.85 5.07 -9.54
CA GLY A 28 31.59 3.97 -10.13
C GLY A 28 30.87 2.62 -9.95
N ARG A 29 30.33 2.12 -11.02
CA ARG A 29 29.81 0.74 -11.12
C ARG A 29 30.97 -0.23 -11.31
N HIS A 30 31.11 -1.14 -10.40
CA HIS A 30 31.92 -2.35 -10.60
C HIS A 30 31.45 -3.08 -11.87
N ARG A 31 32.38 -3.29 -12.79
CA ARG A 31 32.13 -3.83 -14.12
C ARG A 31 31.78 -5.32 -14.04
N VAL A 32 30.54 -5.66 -14.37
CA VAL A 32 30.18 -6.99 -14.87
C VAL A 32 29.99 -6.83 -16.38
N PRO A 33 30.59 -7.68 -17.24
CA PRO A 33 30.48 -7.53 -18.68
C PRO A 33 29.05 -7.88 -19.14
N ILE A 34 28.29 -6.89 -19.58
CA ILE A 34 27.03 -7.10 -20.29
C ILE A 34 27.37 -7.27 -21.76
N VAL A 35 27.06 -8.46 -22.30
CA VAL A 35 27.06 -8.73 -23.73
C VAL A 35 25.93 -7.92 -24.37
N ALA A 36 26.32 -6.88 -25.12
CA ALA A 36 25.39 -6.04 -25.87
C ALA A 36 24.86 -6.82 -27.07
N GLY A 37 23.60 -7.28 -26.99
CA GLY A 37 22.83 -7.70 -28.15
C GLY A 37 22.14 -6.49 -28.78
N ALA A 38 22.62 -6.09 -29.96
CA ALA A 38 21.99 -5.04 -30.77
C ALA A 38 20.63 -5.55 -31.30
N ILE A 39 19.52 -4.92 -30.90
CA ILE A 39 18.24 -5.10 -31.57
C ILE A 39 18.06 -3.92 -32.51
N ALA A 40 18.25 -4.18 -33.80
CA ALA A 40 17.88 -3.28 -34.88
C ALA A 40 16.37 -3.35 -35.10
N LEU A 41 15.74 -2.21 -35.03
CA LEU A 41 14.32 -2.00 -35.34
C LEU A 41 14.16 -2.03 -36.87
N VAL A 42 13.52 -3.07 -37.42
CA VAL A 42 13.03 -3.06 -38.78
C VAL A 42 11.51 -3.16 -38.77
N MET A 43 10.87 -2.03 -39.01
CA MET A 43 9.49 -1.98 -39.50
C MET A 43 9.49 -2.34 -40.98
N VAL A 44 8.69 -3.29 -41.41
CA VAL A 44 7.86 -3.30 -42.59
C VAL A 44 7.26 -4.69 -42.85
N GLY A 45 5.98 -4.82 -42.75
CA GLY A 45 5.00 -5.43 -43.63
C GLY A 45 5.12 -6.91 -44.02
N GLY A 46 3.99 -7.62 -43.86
CA GLY A 46 3.69 -8.74 -44.79
C GLY A 46 3.18 -10.03 -44.14
N VAL A 47 1.94 -10.27 -44.38
CA VAL A 47 1.09 -11.45 -44.15
C VAL A 47 1.71 -12.74 -44.70
N THR A 48 1.45 -13.85 -44.06
CA THR A 48 1.08 -15.21 -44.45
C THR A 48 1.82 -16.32 -43.71
N GLY A 49 1.08 -17.15 -43.04
CA GLY A 49 0.96 -18.58 -43.04
C GLY A 49 2.21 -19.45 -42.80
N GLY A 50 2.07 -20.39 -41.86
CA GLY A 50 2.93 -21.58 -41.86
C GLY A 50 3.14 -22.20 -40.48
N ALA A 51 2.35 -23.18 -40.14
CA ALA A 51 2.59 -24.11 -39.06
C ALA A 51 3.84 -24.94 -39.30
N LEU A 52 4.70 -25.09 -38.31
CA LEU A 52 5.60 -26.22 -38.19
C LEU A 52 5.79 -26.60 -36.72
N THR A 53 5.28 -27.78 -36.44
CA THR A 53 5.53 -28.61 -35.26
C THR A 53 6.96 -29.09 -35.21
N THR A 54 7.65 -28.97 -34.09
CA THR A 54 8.76 -29.85 -33.77
C THR A 54 8.67 -30.27 -32.31
N ALA A 55 8.25 -31.52 -32.13
CA ALA A 55 8.40 -32.27 -30.92
C ALA A 55 9.88 -32.64 -30.74
N ALA A 56 10.44 -32.32 -29.59
CA ALA A 56 11.72 -32.89 -29.15
C ALA A 56 11.49 -33.64 -27.85
N LEU A 57 11.60 -34.92 -27.95
CA LEU A 57 11.63 -35.94 -26.91
C LEU A 57 12.85 -35.68 -25.99
N LEU A 58 12.62 -35.53 -24.70
CA LEU A 58 13.63 -35.85 -23.70
C LEU A 58 13.02 -36.84 -22.71
N SER A 59 13.40 -38.06 -22.91
CA SER A 59 13.19 -39.17 -21.98
C SER A 59 14.02 -38.95 -20.73
N SER A 60 13.36 -38.78 -19.60
CA SER A 60 14.03 -38.84 -18.30
C SER A 60 13.73 -40.17 -17.66
N ASP A 61 14.77 -40.99 -17.55
CA ASP A 61 14.78 -42.23 -16.80
C ASP A 61 14.42 -42.01 -15.35
N ARG A 62 13.36 -42.66 -14.94
CA ARG A 62 12.87 -42.67 -13.56
C ARG A 62 13.44 -43.89 -12.86
N PRO A 63 14.27 -43.78 -11.81
CA PRO A 63 14.72 -44.95 -11.07
C PRO A 63 13.55 -45.58 -10.28
N THR A 64 13.43 -46.90 -10.44
CA THR A 64 12.47 -47.76 -9.74
C THR A 64 12.82 -47.82 -8.25
N PRO A 65 11.87 -47.75 -7.33
CA PRO A 65 12.17 -47.92 -5.92
C PRO A 65 12.41 -49.39 -5.59
N VAL A 66 13.52 -49.67 -4.96
CA VAL A 66 13.90 -50.98 -4.41
C VAL A 66 13.11 -51.23 -3.15
N SER A 67 12.33 -52.28 -3.13
CA SER A 67 11.57 -52.74 -1.95
C SER A 67 12.53 -53.32 -0.91
N THR A 68 12.57 -52.70 0.27
CA THR A 68 13.28 -53.23 1.44
C THR A 68 12.36 -54.23 2.18
N PRO A 69 12.85 -55.41 2.61
CA PRO A 69 12.03 -56.37 3.34
C PRO A 69 11.71 -55.88 4.74
N SER A 70 10.43 -55.96 5.12
CA SER A 70 9.94 -55.67 6.47
C SER A 70 10.44 -56.72 7.47
N VAL A 71 11.22 -56.27 8.42
CA VAL A 71 11.57 -57.05 9.61
C VAL A 71 10.42 -56.90 10.64
N THR A 72 9.71 -57.97 10.91
CA THR A 72 8.72 -58.04 11.96
C THR A 72 9.41 -58.16 13.32
N THR A 73 9.30 -57.12 14.11
CA THR A 73 9.73 -57.09 15.52
C THR A 73 8.56 -57.62 16.38
N PRO A 74 8.79 -58.53 17.35
CA PRO A 74 7.74 -59.03 18.21
C PRO A 74 7.25 -57.92 19.15
N THR A 75 5.93 -57.85 19.28
CA THR A 75 5.19 -56.93 20.18
C THR A 75 5.49 -57.30 21.64
N PRO A 76 5.97 -56.37 22.47
CA PRO A 76 6.04 -56.55 23.91
C PRO A 76 4.66 -56.46 24.53
N GLU A 77 4.41 -57.38 25.48
CA GLU A 77 3.22 -57.51 26.33
C GLU A 77 2.97 -56.21 27.12
N PRO A 78 1.72 -55.71 27.22
CA PRO A 78 1.45 -54.46 27.92
C PRO A 78 1.59 -54.63 29.43
N SER A 79 2.52 -53.88 30.01
CA SER A 79 2.67 -53.72 31.46
C SER A 79 1.51 -52.88 32.01
N PRO A 80 0.94 -53.19 33.20
CA PRO A 80 -0.20 -52.44 33.75
C PRO A 80 0.22 -51.00 34.06
N THR A 81 -0.46 -50.05 33.42
CA THR A 81 -0.26 -48.62 33.65
C THR A 81 -0.80 -48.22 35.03
N PRO A 82 -0.03 -47.52 35.87
CA PRO A 82 -0.58 -46.96 37.09
C PRO A 82 -1.57 -45.83 36.75
N THR A 83 -2.78 -45.96 37.34
CA THR A 83 -3.86 -44.97 37.17
C THR A 83 -3.41 -43.64 37.80
N SER A 84 -3.05 -42.67 37.00
CA SER A 84 -2.77 -41.29 37.42
C SER A 84 -4.07 -40.64 37.90
N PRO A 85 -4.06 -39.89 39.03
CA PRO A 85 -5.24 -39.17 39.49
C PRO A 85 -5.68 -38.16 38.42
N SER A 86 -6.97 -38.13 38.13
CA SER A 86 -7.59 -37.17 37.21
C SER A 86 -7.25 -35.74 37.60
N PRO A 87 -6.71 -34.93 36.71
CA PRO A 87 -6.44 -33.53 37.03
C PRO A 87 -7.77 -32.83 37.34
N ALA A 88 -7.78 -32.01 38.39
CA ALA A 88 -8.89 -31.14 38.74
C ALA A 88 -9.24 -30.25 37.53
N PRO A 89 -10.53 -29.95 37.31
CA PRO A 89 -10.91 -29.08 36.21
C PRO A 89 -10.20 -27.71 36.35
N THR A 90 -9.27 -27.44 35.45
CA THR A 90 -8.67 -26.13 35.30
C THR A 90 -9.79 -25.17 34.90
N SER A 91 -10.06 -24.17 35.72
CA SER A 91 -10.96 -23.08 35.34
C SER A 91 -10.50 -22.57 33.99
N GLN A 92 -11.31 -22.80 32.96
CA GLN A 92 -11.12 -22.15 31.67
C GLN A 92 -11.23 -20.65 31.94
N GLU A 93 -10.11 -19.96 31.90
CA GLU A 93 -10.06 -18.52 31.80
C GLU A 93 -10.92 -18.15 30.58
N SER A 94 -12.03 -17.44 30.82
CA SER A 94 -12.95 -17.07 29.75
C SER A 94 -12.17 -16.24 28.74
N GLU A 95 -12.01 -16.76 27.54
CA GLU A 95 -11.46 -16.02 26.40
C GLU A 95 -12.18 -14.67 26.31
N PRO A 96 -11.47 -13.56 26.33
CA PRO A 96 -12.10 -12.23 26.26
C PRO A 96 -13.01 -12.17 25.04
N ALA A 97 -14.23 -11.69 25.22
CA ALA A 97 -15.16 -11.51 24.12
C ALA A 97 -14.50 -10.66 23.02
N PRO A 98 -14.57 -11.05 21.76
CA PRO A 98 -13.96 -10.28 20.69
C PRO A 98 -14.50 -8.85 20.71
N SER A 99 -13.59 -7.87 20.65
CA SER A 99 -13.98 -6.46 20.54
C SER A 99 -14.89 -6.26 19.34
N PRO A 100 -15.88 -5.34 19.41
CA PRO A 100 -16.74 -5.06 18.29
C PRO A 100 -15.89 -4.67 17.07
N ALA A 101 -16.04 -5.44 16.01
CA ALA A 101 -15.37 -5.17 14.74
C ALA A 101 -15.91 -3.86 14.13
N ALA A 102 -15.07 -3.15 13.38
CA ALA A 102 -15.52 -2.03 12.59
C ALA A 102 -16.58 -2.47 11.58
N VAL A 103 -17.51 -1.57 11.28
CA VAL A 103 -18.43 -1.69 10.14
C VAL A 103 -18.03 -0.64 9.12
N PRO A 104 -17.35 -1.01 8.03
CA PRO A 104 -16.92 -0.02 7.04
C PRO A 104 -18.11 0.52 6.22
N ALA A 105 -18.02 1.80 5.85
CA ALA A 105 -18.94 2.40 4.90
C ALA A 105 -19.00 1.57 3.61
N PHE A 106 -20.17 1.42 3.02
CA PHE A 106 -20.41 0.59 1.83
C PHE A 106 -19.91 -0.87 1.94
N GLY A 107 -19.84 -1.40 3.17
CA GLY A 107 -19.26 -2.73 3.42
C GLY A 107 -17.76 -2.83 3.12
N GLY A 108 -17.06 -1.71 2.92
CA GLY A 108 -15.64 -1.66 2.56
C GLY A 108 -15.38 -1.96 1.08
N ASP A 109 -16.38 -1.88 0.23
CA ASP A 109 -16.28 -2.14 -1.21
C ASP A 109 -16.47 -0.86 -2.04
N CYS A 110 -15.42 -0.43 -2.74
CA CYS A 110 -15.51 0.70 -3.65
C CYS A 110 -16.48 0.47 -4.82
N GLY A 111 -16.70 -0.77 -5.22
CA GLY A 111 -17.70 -1.14 -6.24
C GLY A 111 -19.14 -0.85 -5.80
N ALA A 112 -19.38 -0.80 -4.48
CA ALA A 112 -20.69 -0.45 -3.93
C ALA A 112 -20.94 1.07 -3.83
N THR A 113 -19.93 1.92 -4.08
CA THR A 113 -20.03 3.38 -3.96
C THR A 113 -20.56 4.03 -5.24
N LEU A 114 -19.77 4.01 -6.29
CA LEU A 114 -20.06 4.54 -7.63
C LEU A 114 -19.70 3.50 -8.67
N THR A 115 -20.45 3.45 -9.76
CA THR A 115 -20.09 2.62 -10.91
C THR A 115 -19.09 3.36 -11.81
N ASP A 116 -18.26 2.61 -12.53
CA ASP A 116 -17.34 3.19 -13.49
C ASP A 116 -18.08 4.03 -14.55
N GLU A 117 -19.29 3.58 -14.99
CA GLU A 117 -20.13 4.32 -15.95
C GLU A 117 -20.58 5.68 -15.40
N GLU A 118 -20.95 5.77 -14.10
CA GLU A 118 -21.33 7.06 -13.50
C GLU A 118 -20.13 8.02 -13.44
N VAL A 119 -18.97 7.51 -13.09
CA VAL A 119 -17.75 8.32 -13.02
C VAL A 119 -17.27 8.70 -14.42
N ASP A 120 -17.33 7.78 -15.39
CA ASP A 120 -17.01 8.06 -16.79
C ASP A 120 -17.98 9.08 -17.41
N GLY A 121 -19.28 9.01 -17.06
CA GLY A 121 -20.28 9.99 -17.46
C GLY A 121 -19.95 11.42 -17.05
N LEU A 122 -19.24 11.62 -15.93
CA LEU A 122 -18.74 12.94 -15.56
C LEU A 122 -17.66 13.44 -16.52
N ARG A 123 -16.86 12.56 -17.07
CA ARG A 123 -15.59 12.87 -17.73
C ARG A 123 -15.56 12.51 -19.20
N GLY A 124 -16.21 11.40 -19.62
CA GLY A 124 -16.08 10.84 -20.95
C GLY A 124 -14.64 10.44 -21.32
N LEU A 125 -13.83 10.02 -20.34
CA LEU A 125 -12.40 9.74 -20.49
C LEU A 125 -12.02 8.29 -20.15
N GLY A 126 -12.98 7.36 -20.12
CA GLY A 126 -12.70 5.98 -19.76
C GLY A 126 -12.14 5.90 -18.34
N MET A 127 -12.90 6.39 -17.36
CA MET A 127 -12.49 6.34 -15.96
C MET A 127 -12.54 4.92 -15.43
N ILE A 128 -11.45 4.47 -14.90
CA ILE A 128 -11.33 3.16 -14.26
C ILE A 128 -11.07 3.33 -12.78
N ARG A 129 -11.66 2.43 -11.99
CA ARG A 129 -11.38 2.40 -10.55
C ARG A 129 -9.96 1.91 -10.31
N SER A 130 -9.22 2.67 -9.50
CA SER A 130 -7.92 2.26 -9.01
C SER A 130 -8.12 1.30 -7.83
N ASP A 131 -8.20 0.01 -8.14
CA ASP A 131 -8.31 -1.00 -7.09
C ASP A 131 -6.94 -1.27 -6.49
N TYR A 132 -6.84 -1.16 -5.18
CA TYR A 132 -5.67 -1.63 -4.46
C TYR A 132 -5.57 -3.16 -4.57
N ARG A 133 -4.35 -3.68 -4.72
CA ARG A 133 -4.09 -5.13 -4.81
C ARG A 133 -4.44 -5.86 -3.51
N TRP A 134 -4.37 -5.16 -2.40
CA TRP A 134 -4.71 -5.59 -1.04
C TRP A 134 -4.99 -4.36 -0.17
N ARG A 135 -5.44 -4.54 1.08
CA ARG A 135 -5.87 -3.43 1.95
C ARG A 135 -4.97 -3.30 3.16
N THR A 136 -4.63 -2.06 3.52
CA THR A 136 -3.81 -1.76 4.71
C THR A 136 -4.58 -1.87 6.02
N GLY A 137 -5.90 -1.86 5.99
CA GLY A 137 -6.75 -1.88 7.19
C GLY A 137 -6.94 -0.54 7.89
N ALA A 138 -6.18 0.48 7.54
CA ALA A 138 -6.25 1.77 8.22
C ALA A 138 -7.62 2.44 8.08
N ASN A 139 -8.18 2.45 6.87
CA ASN A 139 -9.54 2.95 6.63
C ASN A 139 -10.58 2.05 7.29
N ASP A 140 -10.39 0.73 7.20
CA ASP A 140 -11.31 -0.26 7.78
C ASP A 140 -11.46 -0.13 9.28
N VAL A 141 -10.35 0.07 10.00
CA VAL A 141 -10.33 0.29 11.46
C VAL A 141 -11.17 1.52 11.84
N LEU A 142 -11.17 2.55 11.01
CA LEU A 142 -11.99 3.73 11.19
C LEU A 142 -13.45 3.53 10.77
N GLY A 143 -13.81 2.39 10.20
CA GLY A 143 -15.12 2.18 9.58
C GLY A 143 -15.29 3.00 8.29
N GLY A 144 -14.19 3.39 7.68
CA GLY A 144 -14.17 4.25 6.51
C GLY A 144 -13.82 3.52 5.21
N ILE A 145 -13.88 4.26 4.11
CA ILE A 145 -13.44 3.86 2.79
C ILE A 145 -12.84 5.06 2.05
N ASP A 146 -11.84 4.78 1.23
CA ASP A 146 -11.23 5.72 0.29
C ASP A 146 -11.17 5.05 -1.09
N CYS A 147 -11.86 5.62 -2.07
CA CYS A 147 -11.99 5.08 -3.42
C CYS A 147 -11.50 6.10 -4.43
N VAL A 148 -10.73 5.63 -5.40
CA VAL A 148 -10.11 6.46 -6.43
C VAL A 148 -10.43 5.91 -7.80
N TRP A 149 -10.80 6.80 -8.72
CA TRP A 149 -10.88 6.52 -10.15
C TRP A 149 -9.90 7.43 -10.88
N VAL A 150 -9.25 6.87 -11.89
CA VAL A 150 -8.26 7.56 -12.72
C VAL A 150 -8.62 7.40 -14.20
N SER A 151 -8.24 8.35 -15.03
CA SER A 151 -8.39 8.19 -16.47
C SER A 151 -7.42 7.17 -17.03
N GLU A 152 -7.90 6.22 -17.83
CA GLU A 152 -7.06 5.22 -18.48
C GLU A 152 -6.10 5.84 -19.50
N GLU A 153 -6.54 6.89 -20.23
CA GLU A 153 -5.74 7.50 -21.31
C GLU A 153 -4.72 8.52 -20.81
N ALA A 154 -4.93 9.10 -19.62
CA ALA A 154 -4.11 10.20 -19.14
C ALA A 154 -3.94 10.12 -17.62
N TYR A 155 -3.14 9.19 -17.21
CA TYR A 155 -2.85 8.76 -15.83
C TYR A 155 -2.72 9.87 -14.78
N LEU A 156 -2.55 11.11 -15.10
CA LEU A 156 -2.45 12.21 -14.12
C LEU A 156 -3.35 13.40 -14.41
N THR A 157 -4.18 13.34 -15.46
CA THR A 157 -4.97 14.52 -15.87
C THR A 157 -6.35 14.57 -15.26
N ALA A 158 -6.85 13.44 -14.75
CA ALA A 158 -8.19 13.40 -14.21
C ALA A 158 -8.35 12.31 -13.14
N THR A 159 -8.84 12.72 -11.97
CA THR A 159 -9.11 11.81 -10.86
C THR A 159 -10.46 12.11 -10.23
N VAL A 160 -11.12 11.07 -9.73
CA VAL A 160 -12.28 11.18 -8.84
C VAL A 160 -11.93 10.42 -7.56
N HIS A 161 -12.12 11.07 -6.41
CA HIS A 161 -11.97 10.48 -5.09
C HIS A 161 -13.30 10.49 -4.36
N LEU A 162 -13.58 9.40 -3.66
CA LEU A 162 -14.70 9.29 -2.74
C LEU A 162 -14.16 8.86 -1.37
N PHE A 163 -14.44 9.66 -0.35
CA PHE A 163 -14.16 9.33 1.04
C PHE A 163 -15.49 9.18 1.79
N ALA A 164 -15.63 8.12 2.55
CA ALA A 164 -16.76 7.94 3.45
C ALA A 164 -16.28 7.39 4.79
N TYR A 165 -16.55 8.12 5.87
CA TYR A 165 -16.15 7.76 7.23
C TYR A 165 -17.28 8.03 8.23
N PRO A 166 -17.39 7.26 9.33
CA PRO A 166 -18.20 7.70 10.46
C PRO A 166 -17.87 9.14 10.84
N GLU A 167 -18.86 10.00 10.97
CA GLU A 167 -18.63 11.43 11.28
C GLU A 167 -17.80 11.62 12.56
N SER A 168 -17.91 10.70 13.51
CA SER A 168 -17.20 10.74 14.80
C SER A 168 -15.69 10.61 14.69
N VAL A 169 -15.15 10.06 13.59
CA VAL A 169 -13.71 9.89 13.38
C VAL A 169 -13.10 10.97 12.49
N VAL A 170 -13.93 11.77 11.82
CA VAL A 170 -13.47 12.88 10.97
C VAL A 170 -13.26 14.12 11.81
N PRO A 171 -12.04 14.66 11.92
CA PRO A 171 -11.77 15.88 12.66
C PRO A 171 -12.62 17.06 12.13
N ALA A 172 -13.06 17.94 13.02
CA ALA A 172 -13.91 19.06 12.64
C ALA A 172 -13.21 20.01 11.67
N ASP A 173 -11.92 20.25 11.88
CA ASP A 173 -11.09 21.09 11.01
C ASP A 173 -10.96 20.51 9.58
N VAL A 174 -10.92 19.18 9.41
CA VAL A 174 -10.99 18.55 8.10
C VAL A 174 -12.33 18.79 7.43
N ARG A 175 -13.45 18.63 8.17
CA ARG A 175 -14.79 18.88 7.62
C ARG A 175 -14.99 20.34 7.24
N ASP A 176 -14.51 21.25 8.07
CA ASP A 176 -14.65 22.69 7.90
C ASP A 176 -13.74 23.27 6.79
N ALA A 177 -12.57 22.62 6.54
CA ALA A 177 -11.64 23.04 5.51
C ALA A 177 -12.11 22.68 4.08
N VAL A 178 -13.00 21.69 3.96
CA VAL A 178 -13.54 21.28 2.67
C VAL A 178 -14.67 22.20 2.24
N ALA A 179 -14.31 23.25 1.48
CA ALA A 179 -15.29 24.13 0.85
C ALA A 179 -15.96 23.43 -0.33
N ALA A 180 -17.31 23.37 -0.33
CA ALA A 180 -18.04 22.88 -1.49
C ALA A 180 -17.88 23.86 -2.68
N GLY A 181 -17.85 23.30 -3.89
CA GLY A 181 -17.70 24.05 -5.13
C GLY A 181 -16.43 23.73 -5.88
N CYS A 182 -16.09 24.59 -6.84
CA CYS A 182 -14.92 24.39 -7.68
C CYS A 182 -13.88 25.50 -7.45
N VAL A 183 -12.62 25.10 -7.39
CA VAL A 183 -11.47 25.99 -7.32
C VAL A 183 -10.52 25.71 -8.48
N ASP A 184 -9.92 26.79 -9.01
CA ASP A 184 -8.86 26.67 -10.01
C ASP A 184 -7.61 26.06 -9.34
N SER A 185 -7.06 25.03 -9.95
CA SER A 185 -5.86 24.36 -9.39
C SER A 185 -4.59 25.19 -9.47
N GLY A 186 -4.62 26.31 -10.20
CA GLY A 186 -3.46 27.20 -10.43
C GLY A 186 -2.40 26.59 -11.38
N ASN A 187 -2.56 25.36 -11.82
CA ASN A 187 -1.63 24.62 -12.69
C ASN A 187 -2.22 24.39 -14.09
N GLY A 188 -2.53 25.46 -14.82
CA GLY A 188 -3.12 25.35 -16.17
C GLY A 188 -4.65 25.26 -16.15
N PRO A 189 -5.29 24.74 -17.21
CA PRO A 189 -6.75 24.69 -17.34
C PRO A 189 -7.39 23.53 -16.56
N ALA A 190 -6.96 23.33 -15.32
CA ALA A 190 -7.48 22.29 -14.44
C ALA A 190 -8.25 22.88 -13.26
N VAL A 191 -9.30 22.20 -12.85
CA VAL A 191 -10.18 22.57 -11.74
C VAL A 191 -10.29 21.39 -10.78
N GLU A 192 -10.44 21.71 -9.50
CA GLU A 192 -10.88 20.76 -8.48
C GLU A 192 -12.27 21.15 -8.02
N CYS A 193 -13.21 20.22 -8.10
CA CYS A 193 -14.57 20.41 -7.59
C CYS A 193 -14.83 19.41 -6.47
N VAL A 194 -15.47 19.87 -5.41
CA VAL A 194 -15.72 19.09 -4.19
C VAL A 194 -17.17 19.28 -3.74
N THR A 195 -17.79 18.17 -3.30
CA THR A 195 -19.06 18.17 -2.56
C THR A 195 -18.93 17.23 -1.36
N SER A 196 -19.32 17.71 -0.19
CA SER A 196 -19.28 16.93 1.05
C SER A 196 -20.51 17.17 1.91
N GLY A 197 -20.81 16.22 2.80
CA GLY A 197 -21.89 16.33 3.77
C GLY A 197 -22.01 15.09 4.63
N THR A 198 -22.92 15.11 5.61
CA THR A 198 -23.18 13.96 6.48
C THR A 198 -24.49 13.30 6.08
N VAL A 199 -24.47 11.99 5.85
CA VAL A 199 -25.62 11.14 5.52
C VAL A 199 -25.64 10.00 6.55
N ASP A 200 -26.71 9.89 7.32
CA ASP A 200 -26.91 8.86 8.35
C ASP A 200 -25.73 8.68 9.32
N GLY A 201 -25.08 9.81 9.68
CA GLY A 201 -23.92 9.83 10.59
C GLY A 201 -22.61 9.38 9.95
N THR A 202 -22.57 9.27 8.63
CA THR A 202 -21.35 9.07 7.83
C THR A 202 -21.05 10.36 7.08
N TRP A 203 -19.85 10.91 7.25
CA TRP A 203 -19.33 11.98 6.43
C TRP A 203 -18.91 11.41 5.07
N LEU A 204 -19.51 11.95 4.03
CA LEU A 204 -19.26 11.58 2.65
C LEU A 204 -18.67 12.77 1.91
N LEU A 205 -17.61 12.53 1.13
CA LEU A 205 -17.00 13.52 0.26
C LEU A 205 -16.76 12.91 -1.10
N VAL A 206 -17.11 13.65 -2.15
CA VAL A 206 -16.71 13.38 -3.53
C VAL A 206 -15.92 14.56 -4.05
N ARG A 207 -14.74 14.28 -4.59
CA ARG A 207 -13.84 15.26 -5.18
C ARG A 207 -13.47 14.80 -6.59
N ALA A 208 -13.53 15.72 -7.56
CA ALA A 208 -13.04 15.47 -8.91
C ALA A 208 -12.03 16.53 -9.30
N TYR A 209 -10.89 16.10 -9.83
CA TYR A 209 -9.85 16.95 -10.40
C TYR A 209 -9.70 16.68 -11.89
N GLY A 210 -9.47 17.73 -12.69
CA GLY A 210 -9.17 17.59 -14.12
C GLY A 210 -9.49 18.83 -14.94
N PRO A 211 -9.50 18.73 -16.28
CA PRO A 211 -9.76 19.84 -17.18
C PRO A 211 -11.08 20.56 -16.89
N THR A 212 -11.09 21.90 -17.02
CA THR A 212 -12.25 22.76 -16.70
C THR A 212 -13.47 22.52 -17.56
N ASP A 213 -13.29 21.97 -18.75
CA ASP A 213 -14.37 21.59 -19.67
C ASP A 213 -14.97 20.21 -19.38
N GLN A 214 -14.37 19.46 -18.48
CA GLN A 214 -14.77 18.08 -18.13
C GLN A 214 -15.23 17.92 -16.69
N VAL A 215 -14.80 18.80 -15.78
CA VAL A 215 -15.17 18.77 -14.36
C VAL A 215 -16.06 19.95 -14.05
N SER A 216 -17.18 19.69 -13.40
CA SER A 216 -18.11 20.71 -12.98
C SER A 216 -18.72 20.43 -11.62
N ALA A 217 -19.13 21.47 -10.90
CA ALA A 217 -19.81 21.33 -9.62
C ALA A 217 -21.06 20.44 -9.72
N SER A 218 -21.88 20.64 -10.76
CA SER A 218 -23.11 19.86 -10.96
C SER A 218 -22.84 18.37 -11.24
N GLY A 219 -21.70 18.04 -11.90
CA GLY A 219 -21.29 16.67 -12.10
C GLY A 219 -20.87 16.01 -10.78
N VAL A 220 -20.08 16.70 -9.96
CA VAL A 220 -19.66 16.19 -8.65
C VAL A 220 -20.86 16.06 -7.70
N ASP A 221 -21.82 17.02 -7.74
CA ASP A 221 -23.06 16.93 -6.97
C ASP A 221 -23.89 15.70 -7.36
N ALA A 222 -23.92 15.35 -8.63
CA ALA A 222 -24.63 14.15 -9.12
C ALA A 222 -23.96 12.87 -8.60
N LEU A 223 -22.61 12.77 -8.63
CA LEU A 223 -21.87 11.64 -8.06
C LEU A 223 -22.09 11.55 -6.54
N TYR A 224 -22.03 12.68 -5.84
CA TYR A 224 -22.33 12.73 -4.41
C TYR A 224 -23.73 12.21 -4.11
N ALA A 225 -24.75 12.66 -4.84
CA ALA A 225 -26.13 12.23 -4.66
C ALA A 225 -26.31 10.72 -4.90
N ALA A 226 -25.64 10.17 -5.94
CA ALA A 226 -25.67 8.75 -6.22
C ALA A 226 -25.03 7.92 -5.08
N ALA A 227 -23.85 8.32 -4.61
CA ALA A 227 -23.19 7.67 -3.49
C ALA A 227 -24.00 7.78 -2.19
N ALA A 228 -24.57 8.95 -1.89
CA ALA A 228 -25.41 9.19 -0.72
C ALA A 228 -26.66 8.28 -0.70
N ALA A 229 -27.31 8.09 -1.86
CA ALA A 229 -28.46 7.20 -1.98
C ALA A 229 -28.07 5.74 -1.65
N ARG A 230 -26.96 5.24 -2.20
CA ARG A 230 -26.46 3.88 -1.94
C ARG A 230 -26.01 3.69 -0.50
N LEU A 231 -25.40 4.71 0.12
CA LEU A 231 -24.96 4.61 1.49
C LEU A 231 -26.10 4.21 2.44
N GLY A 232 -27.32 4.71 2.21
CA GLY A 232 -28.52 4.34 2.96
C GLY A 232 -28.96 2.88 2.83
N GLU A 233 -28.44 2.15 1.84
CA GLU A 233 -28.73 0.71 1.66
C GLU A 233 -27.78 -0.20 2.47
N HIS A 234 -26.72 0.38 3.05
CA HIS A 234 -25.71 -0.32 3.83
C HIS A 234 -25.91 -0.10 5.35
N PRO A 235 -25.40 -1.03 6.18
CA PRO A 235 -25.32 -0.79 7.62
C PRO A 235 -24.55 0.50 7.92
N ARG A 236 -24.99 1.21 8.97
CA ARG A 236 -24.30 2.43 9.41
C ARG A 236 -22.83 2.14 9.74
N ALA A 237 -21.94 2.93 9.17
CA ALA A 237 -20.50 2.82 9.39
C ALA A 237 -20.13 3.11 10.86
N THR A 238 -19.29 2.26 11.45
CA THR A 238 -18.80 2.42 12.82
C THR A 238 -17.31 2.06 12.91
N PRO A 239 -16.50 2.84 13.65
CA PRO A 239 -15.10 2.48 13.86
C PRO A 239 -14.97 1.27 14.79
N ALA A 240 -13.84 0.58 14.69
CA ALA A 240 -13.45 -0.43 15.65
C ALA A 240 -13.22 0.20 17.04
N THR A 241 -13.49 -0.58 18.07
CA THR A 241 -13.16 -0.16 19.44
C THR A 241 -11.69 -0.45 19.73
N ARG A 242 -10.92 0.58 20.09
CA ARG A 242 -9.53 0.42 20.46
C ARG A 242 -9.39 -0.41 21.73
N THR A 243 -8.48 -1.36 21.74
CA THR A 243 -8.16 -2.21 22.89
C THR A 243 -6.74 -1.96 23.39
N ASP A 244 -6.38 -2.49 24.54
CA ASP A 244 -5.03 -2.49 25.12
C ASP A 244 -4.03 -3.33 24.31
N GLN A 245 -4.52 -4.23 23.44
CA GLN A 245 -3.70 -5.02 22.52
C GLN A 245 -3.24 -4.22 21.29
N TRP A 246 -3.82 -3.05 21.04
CA TRP A 246 -3.44 -2.24 19.89
C TRP A 246 -2.08 -1.59 20.14
N TRP A 247 -1.19 -1.72 19.16
CA TRP A 247 0.10 -1.07 19.22
C TRP A 247 -0.03 0.45 19.38
N SER A 248 0.92 1.02 20.08
CA SER A 248 1.09 2.47 20.18
C SER A 248 1.92 3.00 19.00
N GLN A 249 1.95 4.30 18.83
CA GLN A 249 2.82 4.96 17.88
C GLN A 249 4.29 4.61 18.17
N PRO A 250 5.05 4.12 17.18
CA PRO A 250 6.46 3.84 17.37
C PRO A 250 7.28 5.11 17.60
N ASP A 251 8.32 5.01 18.41
CA ASP A 251 9.40 5.99 18.43
C ASP A 251 10.34 5.66 17.27
N CYS A 252 10.21 6.38 16.17
CA CYS A 252 10.97 6.12 14.96
C CYS A 252 12.49 6.34 15.14
N ALA A 253 12.89 7.27 15.99
CA ALA A 253 14.31 7.50 16.29
C ALA A 253 14.89 6.35 17.13
N ALA A 254 14.15 5.89 18.16
CA ALA A 254 14.54 4.72 18.93
C ALA A 254 14.56 3.44 18.07
N LEU A 255 13.66 3.34 17.09
CA LEU A 255 13.65 2.24 16.13
C LEU A 255 14.88 2.27 15.22
N ALA A 256 15.22 3.42 14.65
CA ALA A 256 16.42 3.60 13.84
C ALA A 256 17.69 3.20 14.61
N ALA A 257 17.78 3.54 15.90
CA ALA A 257 18.93 3.21 16.75
C ALA A 257 19.11 1.71 17.00
N ARG A 258 18.11 0.87 16.73
CA ARG A 258 18.18 -0.61 16.87
C ARG A 258 18.61 -1.32 15.61
N ILE A 259 18.65 -0.61 14.49
CA ILE A 259 18.96 -1.18 13.17
C ILE A 259 20.45 -1.00 12.90
N ASP A 260 21.14 -2.09 12.56
CA ASP A 260 22.52 -2.04 12.09
C ASP A 260 22.53 -1.73 10.58
N PRO A 261 22.90 -0.51 10.16
CA PRO A 261 22.93 -0.15 8.75
C PRO A 261 23.99 -0.93 7.96
N GLY A 262 25.05 -1.42 8.64
CA GLY A 262 26.14 -2.17 8.01
C GLY A 262 25.66 -3.49 7.40
N VAL A 263 24.59 -4.10 7.92
CA VAL A 263 23.96 -5.30 7.34
C VAL A 263 23.47 -5.05 5.90
N TYR A 264 23.09 -3.81 5.60
CA TYR A 264 22.56 -3.38 4.30
C TYR A 264 23.60 -2.64 3.43
N GLY A 265 24.85 -2.53 3.90
CA GLY A 265 25.93 -1.87 3.18
C GLY A 265 25.96 -0.35 3.35
N TYR A 266 25.28 0.17 4.37
CA TYR A 266 25.27 1.60 4.71
C TYR A 266 26.05 1.86 6.01
N GLU A 267 26.43 3.11 6.23
CA GLU A 267 27.16 3.51 7.45
C GLU A 267 26.25 4.08 8.52
N ARG A 268 25.10 4.64 8.11
CA ARG A 268 24.16 5.30 9.02
C ARG A 268 22.72 5.02 8.63
N VAL A 269 21.86 5.00 9.64
CA VAL A 269 20.41 5.04 9.50
C VAL A 269 19.87 6.06 10.49
N ALA A 270 18.94 6.87 10.07
CA ALA A 270 18.26 7.83 10.93
C ALA A 270 16.84 8.10 10.40
N GLN A 271 15.96 8.47 11.32
CA GLN A 271 14.71 9.10 10.94
C GLN A 271 15.02 10.49 10.40
N LEU A 272 14.46 10.83 9.24
CA LEU A 272 14.37 12.22 8.86
C LEU A 272 13.30 12.88 9.74
N GLU A 273 13.65 13.98 10.40
CA GLU A 273 12.63 14.80 11.06
C GLU A 273 11.55 15.08 10.03
N PRO A 274 10.29 14.72 10.31
CA PRO A 274 9.21 15.02 9.39
C PRO A 274 9.31 16.50 9.11
N THR A 275 9.53 16.86 7.84
CA THR A 275 9.36 18.24 7.43
C THR A 275 8.00 18.64 7.98
N THR A 276 7.96 19.60 8.88
CA THR A 276 6.78 20.01 9.65
C THR A 276 5.67 20.60 8.76
N SER A 277 5.45 20.05 7.61
CA SER A 277 4.22 20.25 6.90
C SER A 277 3.15 19.57 7.75
N ASP A 278 2.50 20.40 8.58
CA ASP A 278 1.17 20.09 9.12
C ASP A 278 0.45 19.29 8.02
N PRO A 279 0.01 18.03 8.28
CA PRO A 279 -0.70 17.27 7.27
C PRO A 279 -1.89 18.05 6.71
N GLY A 280 -2.19 19.17 7.33
CA GLY A 280 -3.28 20.05 6.97
C GLY A 280 -4.63 19.35 7.22
N ALA A 281 -5.65 20.13 7.26
CA ALA A 281 -7.02 19.63 7.35
C ALA A 281 -7.45 19.07 5.97
N ARG A 282 -6.91 17.91 5.58
CA ARG A 282 -7.20 17.26 4.30
C ARG A 282 -7.87 15.90 4.52
N PRO A 283 -8.75 15.45 3.61
CA PRO A 283 -9.36 14.12 3.70
C PRO A 283 -8.34 12.98 3.80
N GLU A 284 -7.22 13.07 3.09
CA GLU A 284 -6.14 12.08 3.10
C GLU A 284 -5.43 11.98 4.45
N ALA A 285 -5.53 13.01 5.28
CA ALA A 285 -4.94 13.02 6.62
C ALA A 285 -5.81 12.36 7.69
N ILE A 286 -7.06 12.00 7.39
CA ILE A 286 -8.02 11.44 8.38
C ILE A 286 -7.41 10.24 9.11
N VAL A 287 -6.80 9.32 8.39
CA VAL A 287 -6.19 8.10 8.95
C VAL A 287 -5.10 8.43 9.96
N SER A 288 -4.22 9.38 9.66
CA SER A 288 -3.13 9.80 10.55
C SER A 288 -3.63 10.66 11.71
N LEU A 289 -4.55 11.60 11.46
CA LEU A 289 -5.16 12.45 12.48
C LEU A 289 -5.97 11.63 13.50
N ALA A 290 -6.68 10.62 13.04
CA ALA A 290 -7.41 9.66 13.88
C ALA A 290 -6.50 8.60 14.52
N ARG A 291 -5.19 8.62 14.24
CA ARG A 291 -4.19 7.65 14.74
C ARG A 291 -4.54 6.20 14.40
N ALA A 292 -5.13 5.97 13.24
CA ALA A 292 -5.42 4.63 12.71
C ALA A 292 -4.20 4.04 11.99
N ALA A 293 -3.25 4.87 11.57
CA ALA A 293 -1.95 4.44 11.09
C ALA A 293 -0.85 5.40 11.53
N PHE A 294 0.35 4.88 11.63
CA PHE A 294 1.58 5.62 11.90
C PHE A 294 2.62 5.22 10.86
N SER A 295 3.47 6.18 10.45
CA SER A 295 4.53 5.93 9.47
C SER A 295 5.87 6.41 10.02
N CYS A 296 6.92 5.60 9.80
CA CYS A 296 8.32 5.99 10.00
C CYS A 296 9.03 5.90 8.65
N GLU A 297 9.76 6.94 8.29
CA GLU A 297 10.69 6.93 7.16
C GLU A 297 12.12 6.92 7.70
N LEU A 298 12.83 5.83 7.45
CA LEU A 298 14.20 5.63 7.86
C LEU A 298 15.12 5.77 6.65
N HIS A 299 16.06 6.70 6.73
CA HIS A 299 17.00 7.00 5.67
C HIS A 299 18.34 6.34 5.93
N PHE A 300 18.83 5.58 4.96
CA PHE A 300 20.10 4.86 4.99
C PHE A 300 21.12 5.58 4.10
N THR A 301 22.27 5.93 4.63
CA THR A 301 23.31 6.66 3.90
C THR A 301 24.68 6.02 4.05
N SER A 302 25.52 6.16 3.02
CA SER A 302 26.94 5.81 3.04
C SER A 302 27.79 7.06 3.18
N GLY A 303 28.81 7.00 4.03
CA GLY A 303 29.75 8.10 4.24
C GLY A 303 29.11 9.32 4.91
N SER A 304 29.69 10.50 4.63
CA SER A 304 29.26 11.78 5.17
C SER A 304 28.13 12.44 4.38
N GLY A 305 27.46 11.70 3.49
CA GLY A 305 26.34 12.21 2.70
C GLY A 305 25.21 12.78 3.55
N ASP A 306 24.43 13.69 2.95
CA ASP A 306 23.22 14.20 3.58
C ASP A 306 22.22 13.04 3.78
N ILE A 307 21.69 12.89 4.99
CA ILE A 307 20.73 11.83 5.33
C ILE A 307 19.45 11.94 4.47
N SER A 308 19.08 13.14 4.05
CA SER A 308 17.91 13.39 3.20
C SER A 308 18.02 12.82 1.78
N THR A 309 19.23 12.47 1.33
CA THR A 309 19.49 11.87 0.02
C THR A 309 19.72 10.36 0.09
N GLY A 310 19.49 9.76 1.26
CA GLY A 310 19.65 8.34 1.49
C GLY A 310 18.54 7.50 0.85
N GLU A 311 18.80 6.22 0.74
CA GLU A 311 17.76 5.23 0.41
C GLU A 311 16.77 5.11 1.57
N VAL A 312 15.51 4.86 1.26
CA VAL A 312 14.43 4.93 2.24
C VAL A 312 13.89 3.54 2.59
N VAL A 313 13.64 3.32 3.86
CA VAL A 313 12.74 2.26 4.32
C VAL A 313 11.53 2.93 4.95
N ARG A 314 10.37 2.64 4.40
CA ARG A 314 9.10 3.07 4.98
C ARG A 314 8.51 1.95 5.84
N ILE A 315 8.09 2.31 7.03
CA ILE A 315 7.48 1.42 8.00
C ILE A 315 6.12 2.00 8.36
N ASP A 316 5.05 1.30 7.98
CA ASP A 316 3.70 1.69 8.32
C ASP A 316 3.12 0.73 9.35
N VAL A 317 2.58 1.25 10.43
CA VAL A 317 1.97 0.50 11.54
C VAL A 317 0.50 0.83 11.61
N VAL A 318 -0.34 -0.21 11.59
CA VAL A 318 -1.80 -0.07 11.65
C VAL A 318 -2.33 -0.84 12.86
N PRO A 319 -2.55 -0.16 14.00
CA PRO A 319 -3.17 -0.76 15.18
C PRO A 319 -4.57 -1.28 14.86
N GLY A 320 -4.86 -2.52 15.20
CA GLY A 320 -6.16 -3.15 14.87
C GLY A 320 -6.29 -3.58 13.41
N GLY A 321 -5.26 -3.40 12.57
CA GLY A 321 -5.33 -3.60 11.11
C GLY A 321 -5.30 -5.06 10.65
N ALA A 322 -5.11 -6.02 11.54
CA ALA A 322 -5.04 -7.46 11.19
C ALA A 322 -6.28 -7.97 10.42
N LEU A 323 -7.41 -7.30 10.56
CA LEU A 323 -8.67 -7.69 9.89
C LEU A 323 -8.53 -7.74 8.34
N THR A 324 -7.60 -6.97 7.76
CA THR A 324 -7.36 -6.96 6.32
C THR A 324 -6.17 -7.82 5.88
N PHE A 325 -5.41 -8.41 6.81
CA PHE A 325 -4.28 -9.30 6.48
C PHE A 325 -4.65 -10.44 5.51
N PRO A 326 -5.85 -11.04 5.57
CA PRO A 326 -6.29 -12.02 4.57
C PRO A 326 -6.27 -11.48 3.13
N THR A 327 -6.50 -10.18 2.91
CA THR A 327 -6.42 -9.58 1.56
C THR A 327 -4.99 -9.55 1.04
N ALA A 328 -4.01 -9.32 1.91
CA ALA A 328 -2.59 -9.39 1.56
C ALA A 328 -2.17 -10.82 1.24
N THR A 329 -2.62 -11.82 2.01
CA THR A 329 -2.31 -13.24 1.73
C THR A 329 -2.96 -13.76 0.45
N ALA A 330 -4.08 -13.18 0.04
CA ALA A 330 -4.81 -13.53 -1.19
C ALA A 330 -4.32 -12.74 -2.41
N ALA A 331 -3.44 -11.76 -2.23
CA ALA A 331 -2.91 -10.97 -3.34
C ALA A 331 -2.14 -11.86 -4.33
N GLU A 332 -2.23 -11.53 -5.60
CA GLU A 332 -1.42 -12.18 -6.64
C GLU A 332 0.06 -12.02 -6.30
N GLU A 333 0.84 -13.07 -6.49
CA GLU A 333 2.27 -13.14 -6.16
C GLU A 333 2.60 -13.10 -4.65
N ALA A 334 1.61 -13.17 -3.75
CA ALA A 334 1.88 -13.24 -2.32
C ALA A 334 2.73 -14.46 -1.95
N ARG A 335 3.76 -14.26 -1.14
CA ARG A 335 4.67 -15.32 -0.67
C ARG A 335 4.76 -15.30 0.84
N THR A 336 4.38 -16.39 1.51
CA THR A 336 4.56 -16.54 2.95
C THR A 336 6.04 -16.52 3.31
N VAL A 337 6.38 -15.78 4.35
CA VAL A 337 7.74 -15.67 4.91
C VAL A 337 7.71 -15.84 6.42
N THR A 338 8.89 -16.01 7.02
CA THR A 338 9.00 -16.20 8.48
C THR A 338 9.48 -14.91 9.14
N VAL A 339 8.65 -14.39 10.04
CA VAL A 339 8.99 -13.35 11.02
C VAL A 339 8.59 -13.91 12.38
N SER A 340 9.51 -13.98 13.34
CA SER A 340 9.25 -14.57 14.66
C SER A 340 8.11 -13.86 15.37
N GLY A 341 7.13 -14.63 15.86
CA GLY A 341 5.96 -14.10 16.57
C GLY A 341 4.89 -13.48 15.66
N ALA A 342 5.05 -13.55 14.33
CA ALA A 342 4.13 -12.99 13.36
C ALA A 342 3.70 -13.99 12.30
N GLN A 343 2.51 -13.78 11.72
CA GLN A 343 2.21 -14.23 10.38
C GLN A 343 2.72 -13.17 9.39
N ALA A 344 3.41 -13.56 8.34
CA ALA A 344 4.00 -12.60 7.42
C ALA A 344 3.98 -13.08 5.97
N VAL A 345 3.84 -12.12 5.06
CA VAL A 345 3.86 -12.33 3.61
C VAL A 345 4.65 -11.22 2.92
N ILE A 346 5.29 -11.54 1.81
CA ILE A 346 5.77 -10.56 0.84
C ILE A 346 4.71 -10.44 -0.23
N VAL A 347 4.29 -9.22 -0.52
CA VAL A 347 3.25 -8.90 -1.51
C VAL A 347 3.74 -7.80 -2.44
N PRO A 348 3.20 -7.67 -3.67
CA PRO A 348 3.42 -6.49 -4.49
C PRO A 348 2.98 -5.22 -3.76
N GLY A 349 3.55 -4.08 -4.10
CA GLY A 349 3.11 -2.79 -3.57
C GLY A 349 1.61 -2.56 -3.79
N LEU A 350 1.01 -1.71 -2.95
CA LEU A 350 -0.43 -1.44 -2.97
C LEU A 350 -0.91 -0.94 -4.33
N ASP A 351 -0.17 -0.02 -4.92
CA ASP A 351 -0.55 0.61 -6.16
C ASP A 351 -0.12 -0.23 -7.36
N ARG A 352 -1.05 -0.44 -8.31
CA ARG A 352 -0.77 -1.11 -9.58
C ARG A 352 0.06 -0.26 -10.53
N TYR A 353 0.04 1.06 -10.35
CA TYR A 353 0.58 2.03 -11.27
C TYR A 353 1.95 2.57 -10.86
N GLU A 354 2.20 2.68 -9.57
CA GLU A 354 3.53 2.97 -9.09
C GLU A 354 4.31 1.65 -9.10
N GLY A 355 5.33 1.51 -9.91
CA GLY A 355 6.24 0.36 -9.96
C GLY A 355 6.90 0.08 -8.59
N SER A 356 6.12 0.25 -7.54
CA SER A 356 6.42 0.00 -6.15
C SER A 356 6.82 -1.46 -6.03
N GLY A 357 8.03 -1.69 -5.58
CA GLY A 357 8.57 -3.00 -5.30
C GLY A 357 7.61 -3.87 -4.47
N HIS A 358 8.13 -4.86 -3.83
CA HIS A 358 7.35 -5.68 -2.91
C HIS A 358 7.40 -5.08 -1.50
N VAL A 359 6.36 -5.37 -0.72
CA VAL A 359 6.19 -4.96 0.68
C VAL A 359 6.14 -6.21 1.56
N ILE A 360 6.78 -6.17 2.72
CA ILE A 360 6.60 -7.20 3.74
C ILE A 360 5.45 -6.76 4.63
N VAL A 361 4.41 -7.57 4.69
CA VAL A 361 3.26 -7.38 5.59
C VAL A 361 3.32 -8.43 6.70
N ALA A 362 3.24 -7.99 7.96
CA ALA A 362 3.27 -8.87 9.12
C ALA A 362 2.17 -8.51 10.12
N THR A 363 1.66 -9.52 10.84
CA THR A 363 0.62 -9.34 11.86
C THR A 363 0.83 -10.24 13.07
N ASP A 364 0.48 -9.74 14.25
CA ASP A 364 0.34 -10.51 15.50
C ASP A 364 -1.07 -11.10 15.69
N GLY A 365 -1.96 -10.92 14.69
CA GLY A 365 -3.35 -11.31 14.75
C GLY A 365 -4.29 -10.18 15.20
N VAL A 366 -3.77 -9.07 15.69
CA VAL A 366 -4.52 -7.86 16.08
C VAL A 366 -4.08 -6.66 15.25
N ASN A 367 -2.79 -6.43 15.18
CA ASN A 367 -2.16 -5.29 14.55
C ASN A 367 -1.51 -5.68 13.21
N MET A 368 -1.21 -4.71 12.37
CA MET A 368 -0.52 -4.93 11.11
C MET A 368 0.67 -3.99 10.96
N LEU A 369 1.77 -4.53 10.46
CA LEU A 369 3.01 -3.87 10.11
C LEU A 369 3.26 -4.03 8.61
N MET A 370 3.68 -2.96 7.96
CA MET A 370 4.14 -2.97 6.58
C MET A 370 5.54 -2.39 6.51
N VAL A 371 6.43 -3.06 5.82
CA VAL A 371 7.81 -2.59 5.58
C VAL A 371 8.04 -2.55 4.08
N THR A 372 8.27 -1.34 3.56
CA THR A 372 8.64 -1.09 2.15
C THR A 372 10.12 -0.77 2.09
N PRO A 373 10.96 -1.71 1.64
CA PRO A 373 12.40 -1.58 1.73
C PRO A 373 13.04 -1.18 0.39
N ASP A 374 13.22 0.09 0.15
CA ASP A 374 13.92 0.56 -1.05
C ASP A 374 15.46 0.40 -0.97
N VAL A 375 15.97 0.02 0.22
CA VAL A 375 17.42 -0.16 0.49
C VAL A 375 17.99 -1.50 0.06
N VAL A 376 17.16 -2.45 -0.37
CA VAL A 376 17.58 -3.80 -0.76
C VAL A 376 17.13 -4.14 -2.18
N ARG A 377 17.85 -5.04 -2.85
CA ARG A 377 17.48 -5.51 -4.18
C ARG A 377 16.31 -6.47 -4.15
N GLU A 378 16.36 -7.38 -3.19
CA GLU A 378 15.34 -8.39 -2.97
C GLU A 378 14.61 -8.06 -1.66
N THR A 379 13.31 -7.93 -1.72
CA THR A 379 12.50 -7.59 -0.53
C THR A 379 12.71 -8.57 0.62
N ALA A 380 13.00 -9.84 0.31
CA ALA A 380 13.30 -10.85 1.33
C ALA A 380 14.56 -10.54 2.16
N ASP A 381 15.50 -9.75 1.63
CA ASP A 381 16.71 -9.34 2.36
C ASP A 381 16.38 -8.36 3.49
N ALA A 382 15.19 -7.74 3.49
CA ALA A 382 14.71 -6.88 4.58
C ALA A 382 14.01 -7.64 5.71
N LEU A 383 13.90 -8.98 5.66
CA LEU A 383 13.30 -9.76 6.75
C LEU A 383 13.98 -9.54 8.11
N PRO A 384 15.32 -9.45 8.24
CA PRO A 384 15.95 -9.14 9.50
C PRO A 384 15.53 -7.78 10.06
N LEU A 385 15.38 -6.75 9.19
CA LEU A 385 14.88 -5.43 9.57
C LEU A 385 13.43 -5.54 10.06
N THR A 386 12.57 -6.21 9.30
CA THR A 386 11.17 -6.45 9.66
C THR A 386 11.06 -7.14 11.02
N GLN A 387 11.95 -8.10 11.33
CA GLN A 387 12.01 -8.79 12.61
C GLN A 387 12.34 -7.82 13.76
N VAL A 388 13.32 -6.93 13.58
CA VAL A 388 13.68 -5.91 14.58
C VAL A 388 12.52 -4.96 14.84
N VAL A 389 11.87 -4.49 13.76
CA VAL A 389 10.71 -3.61 13.87
C VAL A 389 9.56 -4.29 14.59
N PHE A 390 9.18 -5.50 14.16
CA PHE A 390 8.08 -6.26 14.75
C PHE A 390 8.30 -6.54 16.24
N ALA A 391 9.52 -6.98 16.61
CA ALA A 391 9.89 -7.23 18.01
C ALA A 391 9.88 -5.95 18.88
N SER A 392 10.04 -4.77 18.28
CA SER A 392 9.99 -3.50 18.99
C SER A 392 8.57 -3.00 19.25
N MET A 393 7.57 -3.53 18.50
CA MET A 393 6.16 -3.17 18.64
C MET A 393 5.42 -4.06 19.64
N SER A 394 5.93 -5.28 19.85
CA SER A 394 5.33 -6.20 20.85
C SER A 394 5.58 -5.70 22.26
N PRO A 395 4.56 -5.66 23.14
CA PRO A 395 4.69 -5.19 24.52
C PRO A 395 5.62 -6.04 25.38
#